data_bf8ef826d5e1d350c76cfa4e74646c8a
#
_entry.id   bf8ef826d5e1d350c76cfa4e74646c8a
#
_cell.length_a   1.000
_cell.length_b   1.000
_cell.length_c   1.000
_cell.angle_alpha   90.00
_cell.angle_beta   90.00
_cell.angle_gamma   90.00
#
_symmetry.space_group_name_H-M   'P 1'
#
loop_
_entity.id
_entity.type
_entity.pdbx_description
1 polymer ?
#
loop_
_entity_poly.entity_id
_entity_poly.type
_entity_poly.pdbx_seq_one_letter_code
_entity_poly.pdbx_strand_id
1 'polypeptide(L)'
;MIQSSTVSDLARLLADSLEELRGDQGVAPRAEEIEAATFLVFHAMTSRSRDYHGLSHLFNVAKNLPALAKLAAIYHDIVYFHVDGGFPPNVSERIGEVVKRRGDKIFLTPAPDMIVADLIAIFGFSPGQELRHDAGLNEFLSATLAVRELHRFLSVKQLWAVAACIEATISFRATIQGMTPDCMLGKRLGSLRSGTVTLIDEEIEEIQILAVRMSTADVQSFGQPDLSDFLGNTWQLLPETNPEFNKVGAYSIRSYREALIHMEGFLSNLDPQVIFRRHGTTPSDDEFQAMIQCATKNLRCAAEYLKANIAAMVVLEALAELTGGDGPISYFIGAMDSGQPQIHDLLHHVGILPNATQPQLDAEVLRILKFDRTDASRFDGASSQLVAYFYELLGTAGVAELVRRASEVQTGKPNWKSHLAVIPCEVLSDVAQAIAQIAVARKDRFREFIT
;
A
#
# COMPACT_ATOMS: atom_id res chain seq x y z
N MET A 1 -17.36 2.85 -13.02
CA MET A 1 -16.91 4.24 -13.14
C MET A 1 -16.63 4.74 -11.74
N ILE A 2 -15.35 4.82 -11.35
CA ILE A 2 -14.94 5.50 -10.12
C ILE A 2 -15.24 6.98 -10.34
N GLN A 3 -16.17 7.52 -9.55
CA GLN A 3 -16.46 8.94 -9.55
C GLN A 3 -15.17 9.64 -9.11
N SER A 4 -14.58 10.47 -9.97
CA SER A 4 -13.35 11.18 -9.62
C SER A 4 -13.64 12.09 -8.43
N SER A 5 -13.07 11.76 -7.28
CA SER A 5 -13.18 12.53 -6.05
C SER A 5 -12.58 13.92 -6.27
N THR A 6 -13.37 14.95 -6.06
CA THR A 6 -13.00 16.33 -6.34
C THR A 6 -12.62 17.10 -5.09
N VAL A 7 -11.96 18.24 -5.27
CA VAL A 7 -11.69 19.18 -4.18
C VAL A 7 -12.99 19.63 -3.49
N SER A 8 -14.08 19.76 -4.26
CA SER A 8 -15.40 20.14 -3.73
C SER A 8 -16.03 19.04 -2.87
N ASP A 9 -15.81 17.76 -3.22
CA ASP A 9 -16.28 16.64 -2.38
C ASP A 9 -15.53 16.60 -1.05
N LEU A 10 -14.21 16.87 -1.06
CA LEU A 10 -13.41 16.96 0.15
C LEU A 10 -13.84 18.13 1.03
N ALA A 11 -14.09 19.31 0.45
CA ALA A 11 -14.60 20.48 1.17
C ALA A 11 -15.94 20.18 1.83
N ARG A 12 -16.84 19.51 1.11
CA ARG A 12 -18.15 19.08 1.65
C ARG A 12 -17.98 18.09 2.79
N LEU A 13 -17.16 17.05 2.62
CA LEU A 13 -16.92 16.05 3.67
C LEU A 13 -16.39 16.70 4.95
N LEU A 14 -15.45 17.66 4.84
CA LEU A 14 -14.91 18.40 5.98
C LEU A 14 -15.96 19.27 6.63
N ALA A 15 -16.71 20.07 5.84
CA ALA A 15 -17.74 20.97 6.35
C ALA A 15 -18.87 20.22 7.06
N ASP A 16 -19.40 19.16 6.43
CA ASP A 16 -20.48 18.34 6.98
C ASP A 16 -20.04 17.67 8.30
N SER A 17 -18.79 17.18 8.36
CA SER A 17 -18.27 16.55 9.58
C SER A 17 -18.11 17.55 10.73
N LEU A 18 -17.66 18.77 10.46
CA LEU A 18 -17.55 19.81 11.47
C LEU A 18 -18.94 20.32 11.92
N GLU A 19 -19.89 20.45 11.01
CA GLU A 19 -21.24 20.86 11.34
C GLU A 19 -21.96 19.82 12.21
N GLU A 20 -21.80 18.51 11.94
CA GLU A 20 -22.35 17.42 12.75
C GLU A 20 -21.82 17.44 14.20
N LEU A 21 -20.55 17.87 14.38
CA LEU A 21 -19.89 17.92 15.68
C LEU A 21 -20.09 19.24 16.43
N ARG A 22 -20.64 20.24 15.77
CA ARG A 22 -20.87 21.55 16.34
C ARG A 22 -21.98 21.47 17.38
N GLY A 23 -21.61 21.60 18.64
CA GLY A 23 -22.61 21.82 19.74
C GLY A 23 -23.22 23.22 19.69
N ASP A 24 -24.23 23.47 20.49
CA ASP A 24 -24.98 24.76 20.54
C ASP A 24 -24.11 26.01 20.73
N GLN A 25 -22.88 25.86 21.26
CA GLN A 25 -21.91 26.94 21.45
C GLN A 25 -20.67 26.84 20.57
N GLY A 26 -20.63 25.89 19.63
CA GLY A 26 -19.50 25.68 18.73
C GLY A 26 -19.36 26.80 17.71
N VAL A 27 -18.11 27.16 17.40
CA VAL A 27 -17.76 28.13 16.35
C VAL A 27 -17.98 27.49 14.99
N ALA A 28 -18.85 28.10 14.16
CA ALA A 28 -18.98 27.66 12.78
C ALA A 28 -17.70 28.02 12.00
N PRO A 29 -17.11 27.08 11.24
CA PRO A 29 -15.97 27.41 10.38
C PRO A 29 -16.42 28.38 9.28
N ARG A 30 -15.58 29.37 8.98
CA ARG A 30 -15.80 30.25 7.83
C ARG A 30 -15.41 29.54 6.55
N ALA A 31 -15.97 30.00 5.41
CA ALA A 31 -15.67 29.39 4.10
C ALA A 31 -14.16 29.31 3.82
N GLU A 32 -13.43 30.41 4.12
CA GLU A 32 -11.99 30.48 3.89
C GLU A 32 -11.19 29.47 4.75
N GLU A 33 -11.68 29.12 5.94
CA GLU A 33 -11.04 28.15 6.83
C GLU A 33 -11.26 26.72 6.30
N ILE A 34 -12.48 26.41 5.80
CA ILE A 34 -12.76 25.14 5.12
C ILE A 34 -11.91 25.02 3.83
N GLU A 35 -11.87 26.06 3.01
CA GLU A 35 -11.08 26.07 1.77
C GLU A 35 -9.60 25.86 2.06
N ALA A 36 -9.02 26.58 3.01
CA ALA A 36 -7.61 26.46 3.36
C ALA A 36 -7.25 25.04 3.85
N ALA A 37 -8.06 24.45 4.74
CA ALA A 37 -7.88 23.08 5.21
C ALA A 37 -8.07 22.06 4.08
N THR A 38 -9.07 22.27 3.21
CA THR A 38 -9.32 21.43 2.04
C THR A 38 -8.12 21.44 1.09
N PHE A 39 -7.58 22.63 0.74
CA PHE A 39 -6.43 22.72 -0.15
C PHE A 39 -5.17 22.11 0.45
N LEU A 40 -4.95 22.22 1.76
CA LEU A 40 -3.85 21.57 2.45
C LEU A 40 -3.88 20.06 2.24
N VAL A 41 -5.04 19.43 2.51
CA VAL A 41 -5.23 17.99 2.35
C VAL A 41 -5.19 17.60 0.87
N PHE A 42 -5.94 18.30 0.02
CA PHE A 42 -6.01 18.01 -1.41
C PHE A 42 -4.63 18.02 -2.07
N HIS A 43 -3.82 19.01 -1.77
CA HIS A 43 -2.47 19.12 -2.32
C HIS A 43 -1.56 17.95 -1.88
N ALA A 44 -1.65 17.53 -0.63
CA ALA A 44 -0.88 16.38 -0.14
C ALA A 44 -1.35 15.07 -0.80
N MET A 45 -2.67 14.85 -0.84
CA MET A 45 -3.27 13.60 -1.34
C MET A 45 -3.28 13.47 -2.87
N THR A 46 -2.91 14.53 -3.61
CA THR A 46 -2.76 14.51 -5.07
C THR A 46 -1.30 14.60 -5.53
N SER A 47 -0.35 14.34 -4.64
CA SER A 47 1.06 14.23 -4.99
C SER A 47 1.26 13.14 -6.05
N ARG A 48 2.15 13.40 -7.02
CA ARG A 48 2.46 12.42 -8.08
C ARG A 48 3.09 11.12 -7.58
N SER A 49 3.63 11.14 -6.38
CA SER A 49 4.24 9.99 -5.71
C SER A 49 3.21 9.06 -5.07
N ARG A 50 1.93 9.47 -4.98
CA ARG A 50 0.87 8.75 -4.29
C ARG A 50 -0.12 8.15 -5.27
N ASP A 51 -0.07 6.84 -5.44
CA ASP A 51 -1.03 6.08 -6.22
C ASP A 51 -2.08 5.41 -5.33
N TYR A 52 -1.68 4.79 -4.22
CA TYR A 52 -2.57 4.19 -3.23
C TYR A 52 -3.09 5.22 -2.21
N HIS A 53 -2.17 5.92 -1.50
CA HIS A 53 -2.50 6.87 -0.43
C HIS A 53 -2.95 8.23 -0.98
N GLY A 54 -3.88 8.20 -1.94
CA GLY A 54 -4.47 9.36 -2.58
C GLY A 54 -5.92 9.63 -2.15
N LEU A 55 -6.60 10.55 -2.84
CA LEU A 55 -7.97 10.95 -2.52
C LEU A 55 -8.96 9.78 -2.52
N SER A 56 -8.81 8.83 -3.43
CA SER A 56 -9.70 7.66 -3.49
C SER A 56 -9.63 6.83 -2.22
N HIS A 57 -8.43 6.60 -1.67
CA HIS A 57 -8.23 5.92 -0.39
C HIS A 57 -8.90 6.69 0.74
N LEU A 58 -8.65 8.00 0.86
CA LEU A 58 -9.27 8.86 1.88
C LEU A 58 -10.80 8.72 1.88
N PHE A 59 -11.44 8.85 0.71
CA PHE A 59 -12.90 8.76 0.60
C PHE A 59 -13.43 7.36 0.92
N ASN A 60 -12.71 6.31 0.52
CA ASN A 60 -13.07 4.93 0.85
C ASN A 60 -13.03 4.70 2.36
N VAL A 61 -12.00 5.18 3.04
CA VAL A 61 -11.87 5.11 4.51
C VAL A 61 -13.00 5.88 5.20
N ALA A 62 -13.26 7.11 4.77
CA ALA A 62 -14.25 7.99 5.41
C ALA A 62 -15.71 7.54 5.22
N LYS A 63 -16.00 6.69 4.22
CA LYS A 63 -17.36 6.44 3.70
C LYS A 63 -18.43 6.11 4.74
N ASN A 64 -18.11 5.26 5.71
CA ASN A 64 -19.08 4.75 6.70
C ASN A 64 -18.70 5.10 8.15
N LEU A 65 -17.82 6.08 8.34
CA LEU A 65 -17.35 6.48 9.65
C LEU A 65 -18.25 7.57 10.27
N PRO A 66 -18.35 7.67 11.61
CA PRO A 66 -18.92 8.83 12.30
C PRO A 66 -18.04 10.07 12.10
N ALA A 67 -18.57 11.26 12.33
CA ALA A 67 -17.94 12.54 12.01
C ALA A 67 -16.51 12.71 12.59
N LEU A 68 -16.25 12.35 13.85
CA LEU A 68 -14.89 12.40 14.42
C LEU A 68 -13.91 11.50 13.68
N ALA A 69 -14.32 10.29 13.35
CA ALA A 69 -13.49 9.37 12.60
C ALA A 69 -13.36 9.78 11.12
N LYS A 70 -14.37 10.44 10.52
CA LYS A 70 -14.23 11.07 9.18
C LYS A 70 -13.18 12.17 9.18
N LEU A 71 -13.15 13.02 10.22
CA LEU A 71 -12.08 14.02 10.35
C LEU A 71 -10.71 13.35 10.49
N ALA A 72 -10.61 12.28 11.27
CA ALA A 72 -9.37 11.49 11.33
C ALA A 72 -8.98 10.94 9.95
N ALA A 73 -9.94 10.39 9.19
CA ALA A 73 -9.72 9.86 7.85
C ALA A 73 -9.26 10.93 6.84
N ILE A 74 -9.75 12.18 6.96
CA ILE A 74 -9.31 13.29 6.12
C ILE A 74 -7.82 13.59 6.32
N TYR A 75 -7.30 13.42 7.52
CA TYR A 75 -5.95 13.84 7.87
C TYR A 75 -4.95 12.71 8.06
N HIS A 76 -5.34 11.42 8.20
CA HIS A 76 -4.45 10.35 8.67
C HIS A 76 -3.18 10.16 7.84
N ASP A 77 -3.28 10.36 6.53
CA ASP A 77 -2.18 10.21 5.57
C ASP A 77 -1.69 11.55 4.99
N ILE A 78 -2.05 12.68 5.58
CA ILE A 78 -1.62 13.99 5.04
C ILE A 78 -0.09 14.13 5.03
N VAL A 79 0.60 13.46 5.95
CA VAL A 79 2.06 13.33 5.98
C VAL A 79 2.43 11.91 5.60
N TYR A 80 3.20 11.77 4.51
CA TYR A 80 3.77 10.50 4.09
C TYR A 80 5.21 10.68 3.62
N PHE A 81 6.08 10.87 4.61
CA PHE A 81 7.44 11.39 4.45
C PHE A 81 8.28 10.68 3.39
N HIS A 82 8.21 9.34 3.34
CA HIS A 82 9.04 8.55 2.43
C HIS A 82 8.55 8.65 1.00
N VAL A 83 7.23 8.52 0.80
CA VAL A 83 6.59 8.55 -0.51
C VAL A 83 6.71 9.93 -1.14
N ASP A 84 6.55 10.98 -0.33
CA ASP A 84 6.68 12.37 -0.80
C ASP A 84 8.14 12.83 -0.95
N GLY A 85 9.11 12.02 -0.51
CA GLY A 85 10.54 12.37 -0.53
C GLY A 85 10.92 13.49 0.45
N GLY A 86 10.08 13.75 1.44
CA GLY A 86 10.28 14.79 2.45
C GLY A 86 8.98 15.44 2.90
N PHE A 87 9.08 16.57 3.59
CA PHE A 87 7.92 17.38 3.98
C PHE A 87 7.65 18.46 2.92
N PRO A 88 6.45 18.53 2.34
CA PRO A 88 6.04 19.68 1.54
C PRO A 88 6.19 20.99 2.34
N PRO A 89 6.52 22.13 1.71
CA PRO A 89 6.77 23.40 2.42
C PRO A 89 5.62 23.82 3.36
N ASN A 90 4.38 23.72 2.91
CA ASN A 90 3.17 24.03 3.69
C ASN A 90 2.96 23.11 4.90
N VAL A 91 3.46 21.88 4.85
CA VAL A 91 3.47 20.93 5.98
C VAL A 91 4.64 21.23 6.90
N SER A 92 5.85 21.43 6.33
CA SER A 92 7.08 21.68 7.06
C SER A 92 6.99 22.88 8.00
N GLU A 93 6.36 23.98 7.57
CA GLU A 93 6.12 25.16 8.39
C GLU A 93 5.26 24.87 9.62
N ARG A 94 4.30 23.95 9.50
CA ARG A 94 3.37 23.62 10.58
C ARG A 94 3.92 22.61 11.59
N ILE A 95 4.85 21.77 11.19
CA ILE A 95 5.40 20.68 12.04
C ILE A 95 6.85 20.90 12.46
N GLY A 96 7.54 21.94 11.92
CA GLY A 96 8.99 22.13 12.09
C GLY A 96 9.48 22.28 13.53
N GLU A 97 8.61 22.71 14.46
CA GLU A 97 8.93 22.81 15.89
C GLU A 97 8.82 21.45 16.61
N VAL A 98 8.06 20.49 16.03
CA VAL A 98 7.74 19.21 16.65
C VAL A 98 8.82 18.17 16.40
N VAL A 99 9.52 18.27 15.28
CA VAL A 99 10.57 17.33 14.88
C VAL A 99 11.84 18.03 14.46
N LYS A 100 12.97 17.32 14.65
CA LYS A 100 14.29 17.78 14.20
C LYS A 100 14.92 16.71 13.31
N ARG A 101 15.33 17.10 12.10
CA ARG A 101 16.06 16.22 11.19
C ARG A 101 17.55 16.21 11.52
N ARG A 102 18.17 15.01 11.54
CA ARG A 102 19.62 14.80 11.68
C ARG A 102 20.04 13.75 10.65
N GLY A 103 20.60 14.19 9.52
CA GLY A 103 20.83 13.32 8.36
C GLY A 103 19.50 12.79 7.83
N ASP A 104 19.39 11.47 7.70
CA ASP A 104 18.16 10.81 7.24
C ASP A 104 17.19 10.45 8.38
N LYS A 105 17.54 10.78 9.61
CA LYS A 105 16.74 10.44 10.80
C LYS A 105 15.94 11.64 11.28
N ILE A 106 14.74 11.37 11.80
CA ILE A 106 13.83 12.35 12.37
C ILE A 106 13.68 12.06 13.86
N PHE A 107 13.82 13.10 14.67
CA PHE A 107 13.73 13.02 16.12
C PHE A 107 12.61 13.92 16.64
N LEU A 108 11.86 13.41 17.61
CA LEU A 108 10.86 14.18 18.32
C LEU A 108 11.52 15.23 19.20
N THR A 109 11.06 16.49 19.12
CA THR A 109 11.49 17.56 20.04
C THR A 109 10.71 17.51 21.36
N PRO A 110 11.13 18.21 22.41
CA PRO A 110 10.23 18.51 23.53
C PRO A 110 8.96 19.20 23.02
N ALA A 111 7.82 18.86 23.63
CA ALA A 111 6.55 19.45 23.23
C ALA A 111 6.58 20.97 23.29
N PRO A 112 6.30 21.69 22.19
CA PRO A 112 6.27 23.15 22.18
C PRO A 112 5.05 23.75 22.90
N ASP A 113 3.96 22.97 22.99
CA ASP A 113 2.69 23.36 23.58
C ASP A 113 1.97 22.16 24.21
N MET A 114 0.86 22.40 24.89
CA MET A 114 0.05 21.37 25.56
C MET A 114 -0.59 20.40 24.58
N ILE A 115 -0.96 20.88 23.39
CA ILE A 115 -1.61 20.04 22.36
C ILE A 115 -0.63 18.97 21.88
N VAL A 116 0.61 19.34 21.58
CA VAL A 116 1.65 18.39 21.17
C VAL A 116 2.05 17.49 22.33
N ALA A 117 2.00 17.97 23.58
CA ALA A 117 2.25 17.13 24.75
C ALA A 117 1.20 16.00 24.87
N ASP A 118 -0.08 16.32 24.67
CA ASP A 118 -1.17 15.35 24.66
C ASP A 118 -0.99 14.32 23.51
N LEU A 119 -0.59 14.77 22.31
CA LEU A 119 -0.30 13.88 21.19
C LEU A 119 0.85 12.92 21.49
N ILE A 120 1.97 13.43 22.07
CA ILE A 120 3.08 12.59 22.49
C ILE A 120 2.61 11.50 23.45
N ALA A 121 1.74 11.85 24.39
CA ALA A 121 1.17 10.90 25.34
C ALA A 121 0.24 9.89 24.65
N ILE A 122 -0.65 10.32 23.74
CA ILE A 122 -1.55 9.43 22.97
C ILE A 122 -0.76 8.42 22.14
N PHE A 123 0.30 8.85 21.48
CA PHE A 123 1.15 7.97 20.67
C PHE A 123 2.12 7.14 21.52
N GLY A 124 2.29 7.47 22.81
CA GLY A 124 3.23 6.78 23.70
C GLY A 124 4.69 7.01 23.34
N PHE A 125 4.98 8.18 22.74
CA PHE A 125 6.34 8.58 22.37
C PHE A 125 7.05 9.30 23.50
N SER A 126 8.34 9.58 23.32
CA SER A 126 9.15 10.32 24.29
C SER A 126 9.97 11.40 23.58
N PRO A 127 10.14 12.57 24.19
CA PRO A 127 11.02 13.62 23.66
C PRO A 127 12.44 13.08 23.40
N GLY A 128 13.01 13.41 22.25
CA GLY A 128 14.32 12.92 21.80
C GLY A 128 14.29 11.53 21.14
N GLN A 129 13.14 10.86 21.09
CA GLN A 129 12.99 9.59 20.39
C GLN A 129 13.18 9.77 18.88
N GLU A 130 13.84 8.82 18.22
CA GLU A 130 13.84 8.68 16.76
C GLU A 130 12.45 8.20 16.32
N LEU A 131 11.81 8.97 15.43
CA LEU A 131 10.55 8.61 14.81
C LEU A 131 10.84 7.88 13.50
N ARG A 132 10.29 6.67 13.37
CA ARG A 132 10.49 5.83 12.20
C ARG A 132 9.17 5.68 11.45
N HIS A 133 9.27 5.53 10.13
CA HIS A 133 8.09 5.38 9.25
C HIS A 133 7.26 4.13 9.56
N ASP A 134 7.94 3.04 9.92
CA ASP A 134 7.34 1.77 10.31
C ASP A 134 6.83 1.74 11.78
N ALA A 135 6.94 2.85 12.48
CA ALA A 135 6.60 2.97 13.89
C ALA A 135 5.80 4.25 14.24
N GLY A 136 5.07 4.79 13.26
CA GLY A 136 4.10 5.87 13.50
C GLY A 136 4.60 7.29 13.27
N LEU A 137 5.70 7.51 12.52
CA LEU A 137 6.18 8.84 12.13
C LEU A 137 5.11 9.61 11.36
N ASN A 138 4.56 8.99 10.31
CA ASN A 138 3.59 9.63 9.42
C ASN A 138 2.31 9.96 10.16
N GLU A 139 1.78 9.00 10.89
CA GLU A 139 0.55 9.12 11.66
C GLU A 139 0.66 10.17 12.78
N PHE A 140 1.79 10.22 13.49
CA PHE A 140 2.01 11.23 14.52
C PHE A 140 2.04 12.64 13.95
N LEU A 141 2.71 12.86 12.83
CA LEU A 141 2.77 14.16 12.17
C LEU A 141 1.45 14.54 11.51
N SER A 142 0.74 13.57 10.95
CA SER A 142 -0.62 13.72 10.44
C SER A 142 -1.60 14.13 11.55
N ALA A 143 -1.53 13.47 12.71
CA ALA A 143 -2.31 13.84 13.88
C ALA A 143 -1.95 15.25 14.40
N THR A 144 -0.67 15.62 14.35
CA THR A 144 -0.22 16.97 14.73
C THR A 144 -0.86 18.03 13.83
N LEU A 145 -0.88 17.81 12.52
CA LEU A 145 -1.55 18.72 11.58
C LEU A 145 -3.06 18.74 11.82
N ALA A 146 -3.70 17.58 11.94
CA ALA A 146 -5.14 17.48 12.18
C ALA A 146 -5.56 18.29 13.41
N VAL A 147 -4.89 18.10 14.53
CA VAL A 147 -5.23 18.77 15.78
C VAL A 147 -4.98 20.28 15.69
N ARG A 148 -3.90 20.73 15.02
CA ARG A 148 -3.61 22.15 14.81
C ARG A 148 -4.61 22.86 13.89
N GLU A 149 -5.09 22.18 12.85
CA GLU A 149 -6.13 22.73 11.96
C GLU A 149 -7.52 22.75 12.62
N LEU A 150 -7.82 21.72 13.43
CA LEU A 150 -9.16 21.52 14.02
C LEU A 150 -9.35 22.15 15.41
N HIS A 151 -8.30 22.58 16.11
CA HIS A 151 -8.37 23.03 17.52
C HIS A 151 -9.34 24.18 17.78
N ARG A 152 -9.65 24.99 16.79
CA ARG A 152 -10.60 26.12 16.91
C ARG A 152 -12.05 25.69 16.83
N PHE A 153 -12.32 24.51 16.30
CA PHE A 153 -13.67 24.01 16.00
C PHE A 153 -14.08 22.88 16.93
N LEU A 154 -13.13 22.17 17.52
CA LEU A 154 -13.34 20.99 18.34
C LEU A 154 -12.92 21.21 19.79
N SER A 155 -13.65 20.58 20.71
CA SER A 155 -13.23 20.49 22.11
C SER A 155 -11.97 19.64 22.27
N VAL A 156 -11.27 19.79 23.40
CA VAL A 156 -10.06 19.01 23.72
C VAL A 156 -10.33 17.50 23.66
N LYS A 157 -11.47 17.02 24.17
CA LYS A 157 -11.84 15.60 24.10
C LYS A 157 -12.05 15.11 22.68
N GLN A 158 -12.68 15.92 21.82
CA GLN A 158 -12.85 15.61 20.40
C GLN A 158 -11.50 15.58 19.66
N LEU A 159 -10.57 16.48 19.99
CA LEU A 159 -9.20 16.47 19.44
C LEU A 159 -8.45 15.20 19.85
N TRP A 160 -8.59 14.77 21.11
CA TRP A 160 -8.00 13.50 21.56
C TRP A 160 -8.60 12.30 20.83
N ALA A 161 -9.92 12.31 20.55
CA ALA A 161 -10.56 11.25 19.78
C ALA A 161 -10.05 11.20 18.32
N VAL A 162 -9.90 12.34 17.65
CA VAL A 162 -9.30 12.41 16.30
C VAL A 162 -7.87 11.88 16.33
N ALA A 163 -7.05 12.32 17.28
CA ALA A 163 -5.67 11.86 17.43
C ALA A 163 -5.57 10.35 17.71
N ALA A 164 -6.46 9.81 18.55
CA ALA A 164 -6.53 8.38 18.85
C ALA A 164 -6.94 7.55 17.62
N CYS A 165 -7.88 8.06 16.82
CA CYS A 165 -8.24 7.42 15.55
C CYS A 165 -7.06 7.36 14.57
N ILE A 166 -6.28 8.45 14.46
CA ILE A 166 -5.08 8.46 13.59
C ILE A 166 -3.97 7.56 14.19
N GLU A 167 -3.75 7.58 15.52
CA GLU A 167 -2.80 6.64 16.18
C GLU A 167 -3.15 5.18 15.89
N ALA A 168 -4.44 4.87 15.81
CA ALA A 168 -4.90 3.52 15.54
C ALA A 168 -4.58 3.05 14.11
N THR A 169 -4.34 3.92 13.14
CA THR A 169 -3.93 3.52 11.78
C THR A 169 -2.45 3.12 11.67
N ILE A 170 -1.64 3.25 12.74
CA ILE A 170 -0.33 2.59 12.77
C ILE A 170 -0.56 1.08 12.67
N SER A 171 -0.35 0.53 11.46
CA SER A 171 -0.80 -0.80 11.09
C SER A 171 0.08 -1.92 11.66
N PHE A 172 -0.44 -3.14 11.69
CA PHE A 172 0.27 -4.41 11.93
C PHE A 172 1.05 -4.48 13.26
N ARG A 173 0.61 -3.74 14.28
CA ARG A 173 1.24 -3.78 15.61
C ARG A 173 0.84 -5.04 16.36
N ALA A 174 1.83 -5.77 16.81
CA ALA A 174 1.63 -6.96 17.63
C ALA A 174 1.19 -6.63 19.07
N THR A 175 0.57 -7.61 19.72
CA THR A 175 0.32 -7.59 21.17
C THR A 175 1.66 -7.63 21.92
N ILE A 176 1.85 -6.70 22.85
CA ILE A 176 3.07 -6.59 23.67
C ILE A 176 2.72 -6.94 25.13
N GLN A 177 3.39 -7.92 25.70
CA GLN A 177 3.18 -8.37 27.08
C GLN A 177 1.70 -8.68 27.41
N GLY A 178 0.98 -9.27 26.45
CA GLY A 178 -0.43 -9.61 26.59
C GLY A 178 -1.41 -8.42 26.44
N MET A 179 -0.92 -7.22 26.11
CA MET A 179 -1.75 -6.06 25.84
C MET A 179 -1.83 -5.79 24.34
N THR A 180 -3.06 -5.68 23.84
CA THR A 180 -3.34 -5.27 22.47
C THR A 180 -3.08 -3.78 22.27
N PRO A 181 -2.83 -3.31 21.03
CA PRO A 181 -2.62 -1.89 20.76
C PRO A 181 -3.75 -0.97 21.26
N ASP A 182 -5.01 -1.39 21.14
CA ASP A 182 -6.17 -0.66 21.64
C ASP A 182 -6.23 -0.61 23.18
N CYS A 183 -5.87 -1.69 23.89
CA CYS A 183 -5.74 -1.66 25.35
C CYS A 183 -4.63 -0.71 25.80
N MET A 184 -3.51 -0.64 25.07
CA MET A 184 -2.45 0.32 25.35
C MET A 184 -2.91 1.76 25.08
N LEU A 185 -3.65 1.99 24.00
CA LEU A 185 -4.23 3.29 23.68
C LEU A 185 -5.18 3.74 24.79
N GLY A 186 -6.11 2.89 25.25
CA GLY A 186 -7.04 3.18 26.33
C GLY A 186 -6.33 3.61 27.64
N LYS A 187 -5.24 2.92 28.03
CA LYS A 187 -4.42 3.33 29.17
C LYS A 187 -3.80 4.71 29.02
N ARG A 188 -3.30 5.04 27.83
CA ARG A 188 -2.72 6.36 27.54
C ARG A 188 -3.80 7.44 27.59
N LEU A 189 -4.98 7.21 27.00
CA LEU A 189 -6.13 8.11 27.07
C LEU A 189 -6.56 8.37 28.51
N GLY A 190 -6.65 7.35 29.35
CA GLY A 190 -6.98 7.47 30.77
C GLY A 190 -5.99 8.27 31.60
N SER A 191 -4.74 8.43 31.11
CA SER A 191 -3.71 9.24 31.76
C SER A 191 -3.71 10.71 31.35
N LEU A 192 -4.46 11.10 30.29
CA LEU A 192 -4.48 12.47 29.79
C LEU A 192 -5.09 13.46 30.76
N ARG A 193 -4.46 14.62 30.87
CA ARG A 193 -4.90 15.76 31.68
C ARG A 193 -4.57 17.06 30.94
N SER A 194 -5.62 17.82 30.60
CA SER A 194 -5.46 19.16 30.04
C SER A 194 -6.22 20.16 30.91
N GLY A 195 -5.52 20.78 31.85
CA GLY A 195 -6.11 21.57 32.92
C GLY A 195 -7.05 20.72 33.80
N THR A 196 -8.33 21.03 33.79
CA THR A 196 -9.38 20.26 34.48
C THR A 196 -10.04 19.19 33.59
N VAL A 197 -9.70 19.15 32.30
CA VAL A 197 -10.28 18.19 31.33
C VAL A 197 -9.63 16.82 31.51
N THR A 198 -10.49 15.81 31.70
CA THR A 198 -10.13 14.40 31.78
C THR A 198 -11.18 13.58 31.04
N LEU A 199 -10.84 12.35 30.67
CA LEU A 199 -11.80 11.39 30.15
C LEU A 199 -12.29 10.49 31.29
N ILE A 200 -13.58 10.15 31.26
CA ILE A 200 -14.17 9.10 32.09
C ILE A 200 -14.09 7.76 31.30
N ASP A 201 -14.32 6.65 31.98
CA ASP A 201 -14.13 5.31 31.37
C ASP A 201 -15.05 5.09 30.16
N GLU A 202 -16.28 5.60 30.20
CA GLU A 202 -17.23 5.51 29.08
C GLU A 202 -16.73 6.28 27.84
N GLU A 203 -16.16 7.47 28.04
CA GLU A 203 -15.58 8.27 26.95
C GLU A 203 -14.34 7.61 26.35
N ILE A 204 -13.52 6.94 27.17
CA ILE A 204 -12.37 6.16 26.71
C ILE A 204 -12.85 5.00 25.85
N GLU A 205 -13.86 4.26 26.29
CA GLU A 205 -14.46 3.14 25.55
C GLU A 205 -15.01 3.61 24.20
N GLU A 206 -15.73 4.72 24.15
CA GLU A 206 -16.24 5.31 22.90
C GLU A 206 -15.12 5.68 21.95
N ILE A 207 -14.03 6.29 22.43
CA ILE A 207 -12.86 6.65 21.62
C ILE A 207 -12.17 5.38 21.09
N GLN A 208 -12.03 4.33 21.91
CA GLN A 208 -11.43 3.06 21.47
C GLN A 208 -12.27 2.39 20.37
N ILE A 209 -13.59 2.41 20.49
CA ILE A 209 -14.50 1.90 19.44
C ILE A 209 -14.33 2.70 18.14
N LEU A 210 -14.27 4.04 18.21
CA LEU A 210 -14.01 4.88 17.05
C LEU A 210 -12.65 4.59 16.40
N ALA A 211 -11.61 4.43 17.21
CA ALA A 211 -10.26 4.13 16.78
C ALA A 211 -10.17 2.76 16.07
N VAL A 212 -10.89 1.75 16.59
CA VAL A 212 -10.99 0.43 15.95
C VAL A 212 -11.73 0.51 14.61
N ARG A 213 -12.85 1.26 14.55
CA ARG A 213 -13.58 1.48 13.28
C ARG A 213 -12.70 2.18 12.24
N MET A 214 -11.96 3.21 12.65
CA MET A 214 -11.04 3.93 11.78
C MET A 214 -9.93 3.03 11.26
N SER A 215 -9.21 2.32 12.14
CA SER A 215 -8.12 1.43 11.72
C SER A 215 -8.61 0.26 10.85
N THR A 216 -9.82 -0.26 11.10
CA THR A 216 -10.42 -1.30 10.25
C THR A 216 -10.78 -0.76 8.87
N ALA A 217 -11.30 0.48 8.79
CA ALA A 217 -11.62 1.12 7.51
C ALA A 217 -10.37 1.39 6.67
N ASP A 218 -9.26 1.75 7.31
CA ASP A 218 -7.98 2.01 6.67
C ASP A 218 -7.40 0.76 5.98
N VAL A 219 -7.43 -0.38 6.66
CA VAL A 219 -6.92 -1.67 6.13
C VAL A 219 -8.01 -2.55 5.53
N GLN A 220 -9.20 -2.01 5.22
CA GLN A 220 -10.35 -2.78 4.75
C GLN A 220 -10.08 -3.57 3.45
N SER A 221 -9.11 -3.14 2.65
CA SER A 221 -8.71 -3.83 1.42
C SER A 221 -8.29 -5.29 1.66
N PHE A 222 -7.67 -5.60 2.80
CA PHE A 222 -7.30 -6.96 3.16
C PHE A 222 -8.50 -7.89 3.36
N GLY A 223 -9.64 -7.34 3.79
CA GLY A 223 -10.91 -8.05 3.97
C GLY A 223 -11.83 -8.06 2.75
N GLN A 224 -11.38 -7.61 1.57
CA GLN A 224 -12.19 -7.60 0.36
C GLN A 224 -12.53 -9.02 -0.09
N PRO A 225 -13.82 -9.30 -0.37
CA PRO A 225 -14.23 -10.63 -0.84
C PRO A 225 -13.67 -10.99 -2.23
N ASP A 226 -13.50 -10.00 -3.11
CA ASP A 226 -12.90 -10.17 -4.44
C ASP A 226 -11.38 -9.97 -4.35
N LEU A 227 -10.64 -11.01 -4.67
CA LEU A 227 -9.19 -11.01 -4.74
C LEU A 227 -8.65 -10.01 -5.79
N SER A 228 -9.41 -9.77 -6.86
CA SER A 228 -9.06 -8.81 -7.91
C SER A 228 -8.98 -7.38 -7.37
N ASP A 229 -9.94 -7.00 -6.51
CA ASP A 229 -9.94 -5.69 -5.84
C ASP A 229 -8.77 -5.57 -4.84
N PHE A 230 -8.52 -6.61 -4.04
CA PHE A 230 -7.39 -6.63 -3.12
C PHE A 230 -6.05 -6.48 -3.85
N LEU A 231 -5.85 -7.24 -4.93
CA LEU A 231 -4.63 -7.15 -5.74
C LEU A 231 -4.52 -5.80 -6.45
N GLY A 232 -5.61 -5.25 -6.97
CA GLY A 232 -5.63 -3.92 -7.58
C GLY A 232 -5.12 -2.84 -6.62
N ASN A 233 -5.65 -2.84 -5.39
CA ASN A 233 -5.22 -1.93 -4.33
C ASN A 233 -3.74 -2.16 -3.95
N THR A 234 -3.33 -3.41 -3.71
CA THR A 234 -1.96 -3.75 -3.33
C THR A 234 -0.95 -3.33 -4.40
N TRP A 235 -1.31 -3.44 -5.68
CA TRP A 235 -0.44 -3.08 -6.79
C TRP A 235 -0.13 -1.59 -6.85
N GLN A 236 -1.06 -0.74 -6.42
CA GLN A 236 -0.86 0.71 -6.34
C GLN A 236 0.20 1.13 -5.31
N LEU A 237 0.59 0.24 -4.37
CA LEU A 237 1.69 0.49 -3.43
C LEU A 237 3.08 0.37 -4.08
N LEU A 238 3.22 -0.33 -5.20
CA LEU A 238 4.52 -0.57 -5.85
C LEU A 238 5.21 0.74 -6.30
N PRO A 239 4.55 1.68 -7.02
CA PRO A 239 5.18 2.95 -7.38
C PRO A 239 5.46 3.86 -6.19
N GLU A 240 4.72 3.75 -5.09
CA GLU A 240 4.98 4.54 -3.89
C GLU A 240 6.28 4.13 -3.18
N THR A 241 6.60 2.85 -3.20
CA THR A 241 7.85 2.30 -2.63
C THR A 241 8.99 2.23 -3.65
N ASN A 242 8.71 2.39 -4.95
CA ASN A 242 9.67 2.32 -6.04
C ASN A 242 9.47 3.49 -7.02
N PRO A 243 10.04 4.68 -6.74
CA PRO A 243 9.79 5.91 -7.51
C PRO A 243 10.13 5.83 -9.01
N GLU A 244 10.97 4.87 -9.43
CA GLU A 244 11.30 4.65 -10.84
C GLU A 244 10.09 4.17 -11.65
N PHE A 245 9.08 3.56 -11.02
CA PHE A 245 7.85 3.12 -11.69
C PHE A 245 6.92 4.27 -12.10
N ASN A 246 7.16 5.48 -11.60
CA ASN A 246 6.48 6.66 -12.10
C ASN A 246 6.80 6.98 -13.58
N LYS A 247 7.79 6.29 -14.17
CA LYS A 247 8.12 6.34 -15.60
C LYS A 247 7.69 5.04 -16.26
N VAL A 248 6.46 5.01 -16.76
CA VAL A 248 5.83 3.82 -17.37
C VAL A 248 6.77 3.13 -18.35
N GLY A 249 7.01 1.84 -18.17
CA GLY A 249 7.82 0.99 -19.03
C GLY A 249 9.32 1.31 -19.11
N ALA A 250 9.80 2.36 -18.42
CA ALA A 250 11.21 2.77 -18.46
C ALA A 250 12.06 2.13 -17.36
N TYR A 251 11.44 1.54 -16.35
CA TYR A 251 12.14 0.78 -15.30
C TYR A 251 12.67 -0.55 -15.84
N SER A 252 13.74 -1.06 -15.21
CA SER A 252 14.38 -2.30 -15.67
C SER A 252 13.60 -3.55 -15.24
N ILE A 253 13.83 -4.67 -15.93
CA ILE A 253 13.24 -5.97 -15.55
C ILE A 253 13.70 -6.35 -14.13
N ARG A 254 14.98 -6.11 -13.82
CA ARG A 254 15.56 -6.38 -12.50
C ARG A 254 14.88 -5.56 -11.41
N SER A 255 14.75 -4.25 -11.59
CA SER A 255 14.07 -3.38 -10.61
C SER A 255 12.66 -3.83 -10.35
N TYR A 256 11.93 -4.22 -11.39
CA TYR A 256 10.56 -4.72 -11.25
C TYR A 256 10.51 -6.04 -10.48
N ARG A 257 11.37 -6.99 -10.83
CA ARG A 257 11.48 -8.26 -10.09
C ARG A 257 11.81 -8.04 -8.62
N GLU A 258 12.75 -7.16 -8.30
CA GLU A 258 13.14 -6.85 -6.92
C GLU A 258 11.98 -6.25 -6.12
N ALA A 259 11.23 -5.33 -6.71
CA ALA A 259 10.04 -4.75 -6.10
C ALA A 259 8.97 -5.82 -5.81
N LEU A 260 8.74 -6.74 -6.76
CA LEU A 260 7.80 -7.86 -6.59
C LEU A 260 8.25 -8.81 -5.47
N ILE A 261 9.57 -9.10 -5.35
CA ILE A 261 10.12 -9.92 -4.26
C ILE A 261 9.90 -9.25 -2.90
N HIS A 262 10.12 -7.95 -2.80
CA HIS A 262 9.87 -7.22 -1.55
C HIS A 262 8.40 -7.26 -1.15
N MET A 263 7.48 -7.04 -2.12
CA MET A 263 6.05 -7.11 -1.88
C MET A 263 5.59 -8.53 -1.49
N GLU A 264 6.09 -9.55 -2.20
CA GLU A 264 5.80 -10.95 -1.86
C GLU A 264 6.28 -11.28 -0.44
N GLY A 265 7.50 -10.89 -0.08
CA GLY A 265 8.04 -11.09 1.24
C GLY A 265 7.23 -10.38 2.33
N PHE A 266 6.76 -9.16 2.08
CA PHE A 266 5.88 -8.45 2.99
C PHE A 266 4.56 -9.21 3.21
N LEU A 267 3.83 -9.53 2.13
CA LEU A 267 2.53 -10.19 2.23
C LEU A 267 2.62 -11.62 2.79
N SER A 268 3.67 -12.37 2.44
CA SER A 268 3.87 -13.74 2.94
C SER A 268 4.21 -13.81 4.43
N ASN A 269 4.83 -12.76 4.98
CA ASN A 269 5.19 -12.69 6.40
C ASN A 269 4.16 -11.96 7.26
N LEU A 270 3.13 -11.36 6.66
CA LEU A 270 2.10 -10.66 7.40
C LEU A 270 1.16 -11.64 8.09
N ASP A 271 1.06 -11.54 9.42
CA ASP A 271 0.10 -12.32 10.20
C ASP A 271 -1.31 -11.74 10.03
N PRO A 272 -2.28 -12.50 9.50
CA PRO A 272 -3.66 -12.02 9.37
C PRO A 272 -4.28 -11.57 10.68
N GLN A 273 -3.84 -12.09 11.82
CA GLN A 273 -4.38 -11.77 13.15
C GLN A 273 -4.03 -10.34 13.62
N VAL A 274 -3.02 -9.70 13.05
CA VAL A 274 -2.61 -8.34 13.43
C VAL A 274 -3.11 -7.25 12.46
N ILE A 275 -3.80 -7.64 11.39
CA ILE A 275 -4.30 -6.70 10.39
C ILE A 275 -5.45 -5.87 10.97
N PHE A 276 -6.46 -6.55 11.49
CA PHE A 276 -7.65 -5.91 12.04
C PHE A 276 -7.55 -5.79 13.54
N ARG A 277 -8.16 -4.74 14.06
CA ARG A 277 -8.27 -4.50 15.51
C ARG A 277 -9.67 -4.84 16.00
N ARG A 278 -9.76 -5.06 17.30
CA ARG A 278 -11.01 -5.31 17.98
C ARG A 278 -10.98 -4.72 19.38
N HIS A 279 -12.10 -4.08 19.78
CA HIS A 279 -12.31 -3.62 21.14
C HIS A 279 -13.74 -3.94 21.59
N GLY A 280 -13.89 -4.55 22.77
CA GLY A 280 -15.19 -5.00 23.26
C GLY A 280 -15.88 -5.92 22.26
N THR A 281 -17.07 -5.55 21.80
CA THR A 281 -17.87 -6.24 20.78
C THR A 281 -17.76 -5.62 19.39
N THR A 282 -16.80 -4.74 19.15
CA THR A 282 -16.61 -4.03 17.87
C THR A 282 -15.26 -4.41 17.23
N PRO A 283 -15.27 -4.97 16.01
CA PRO A 283 -16.41 -5.60 15.36
C PRO A 283 -16.91 -6.82 16.14
N SER A 284 -18.09 -7.34 15.80
CA SER A 284 -18.62 -8.57 16.40
C SER A 284 -17.69 -9.78 16.15
N ASP A 285 -17.85 -10.86 16.90
CA ASP A 285 -17.05 -12.08 16.75
C ASP A 285 -17.12 -12.61 15.31
N ASP A 286 -18.33 -12.69 14.76
CA ASP A 286 -18.56 -13.25 13.43
C ASP A 286 -17.94 -12.34 12.34
N GLU A 287 -18.10 -11.02 12.45
CA GLU A 287 -17.49 -10.06 11.52
C GLU A 287 -15.96 -10.11 11.58
N PHE A 288 -15.39 -10.15 12.80
CA PHE A 288 -13.95 -10.22 12.98
C PHE A 288 -13.36 -11.49 12.38
N GLN A 289 -13.98 -12.65 12.64
CA GLN A 289 -13.54 -13.93 12.07
C GLN A 289 -13.67 -13.96 10.55
N ALA A 290 -14.75 -13.40 10.00
CA ALA A 290 -14.92 -13.28 8.55
C ALA A 290 -13.82 -12.44 7.90
N MET A 291 -13.47 -11.29 8.49
CA MET A 291 -12.35 -10.45 8.02
C MET A 291 -11.02 -11.19 8.06
N ILE A 292 -10.69 -11.89 9.14
CA ILE A 292 -9.46 -12.68 9.27
C ILE A 292 -9.40 -13.79 8.22
N GLN A 293 -10.49 -14.52 8.02
CA GLN A 293 -10.55 -15.58 7.00
C GLN A 293 -10.34 -15.02 5.59
N CYS A 294 -10.98 -13.90 5.29
CA CYS A 294 -10.84 -13.23 4.00
C CYS A 294 -9.40 -12.76 3.78
N ALA A 295 -8.80 -12.08 4.77
CA ALA A 295 -7.41 -11.64 4.70
C ALA A 295 -6.43 -12.81 4.55
N THR A 296 -6.64 -13.91 5.27
CA THR A 296 -5.82 -15.12 5.14
C THR A 296 -5.85 -15.68 3.72
N LYS A 297 -7.05 -15.75 3.13
CA LYS A 297 -7.21 -16.16 1.73
C LYS A 297 -6.52 -15.20 0.78
N ASN A 298 -6.76 -13.89 0.93
CA ASN A 298 -6.21 -12.85 0.06
C ASN A 298 -4.69 -12.83 0.10
N LEU A 299 -4.08 -12.88 1.27
CA LEU A 299 -2.62 -12.93 1.43
C LEU A 299 -2.01 -14.17 0.75
N ARG A 300 -2.61 -15.36 0.95
CA ARG A 300 -2.14 -16.60 0.31
C ARG A 300 -2.19 -16.50 -1.22
N CYS A 301 -3.32 -16.06 -1.77
CA CYS A 301 -3.51 -15.96 -3.21
C CYS A 301 -2.63 -14.84 -3.81
N ALA A 302 -2.45 -13.72 -3.11
CA ALA A 302 -1.57 -12.64 -3.55
C ALA A 302 -0.10 -13.07 -3.57
N ALA A 303 0.35 -13.82 -2.57
CA ALA A 303 1.69 -14.38 -2.57
C ALA A 303 1.92 -15.30 -3.78
N GLU A 304 0.95 -16.16 -4.11
CA GLU A 304 1.04 -17.03 -5.29
C GLU A 304 1.01 -16.23 -6.61
N TYR A 305 0.14 -15.22 -6.70
CA TYR A 305 0.10 -14.29 -7.84
C TYR A 305 1.43 -13.57 -8.04
N LEU A 306 2.05 -13.07 -6.95
CA LEU A 306 3.34 -12.40 -6.99
C LEU A 306 4.46 -13.37 -7.39
N LYS A 307 4.46 -14.60 -6.87
CA LYS A 307 5.43 -15.64 -7.27
C LYS A 307 5.36 -15.95 -8.76
N ALA A 308 4.16 -16.03 -9.34
CA ALA A 308 4.00 -16.21 -10.77
C ALA A 308 4.60 -15.05 -11.57
N ASN A 309 4.37 -13.80 -11.13
CA ASN A 309 4.97 -12.61 -11.74
C ASN A 309 6.51 -12.62 -11.60
N ILE A 310 7.06 -12.93 -10.42
CA ILE A 310 8.50 -13.03 -10.18
C ILE A 310 9.12 -14.09 -11.11
N ALA A 311 8.47 -15.26 -11.25
CA ALA A 311 8.95 -16.32 -12.12
C ALA A 311 9.05 -15.87 -13.58
N ALA A 312 8.03 -15.17 -14.09
CA ALA A 312 8.08 -14.60 -15.45
C ALA A 312 9.22 -13.58 -15.60
N MET A 313 9.40 -12.69 -14.59
CA MET A 313 10.49 -11.71 -14.62
C MET A 313 11.87 -12.38 -14.58
N VAL A 314 12.06 -13.49 -13.86
CA VAL A 314 13.31 -14.27 -13.88
C VAL A 314 13.63 -14.77 -15.28
N VAL A 315 12.64 -15.27 -16.01
CA VAL A 315 12.83 -15.74 -17.40
C VAL A 315 13.18 -14.57 -18.31
N LEU A 316 12.47 -13.46 -18.22
CA LEU A 316 12.75 -12.26 -19.01
C LEU A 316 14.15 -11.69 -18.71
N GLU A 317 14.52 -11.58 -17.43
CA GLU A 317 15.86 -11.08 -17.04
C GLU A 317 16.96 -12.00 -17.52
N ALA A 318 16.78 -13.33 -17.43
CA ALA A 318 17.74 -14.29 -17.96
C ALA A 318 17.96 -14.12 -19.47
N LEU A 319 16.89 -13.97 -20.24
CA LEU A 319 16.95 -13.72 -21.68
C LEU A 319 17.59 -12.35 -21.98
N ALA A 320 17.27 -11.32 -21.22
CA ALA A 320 17.86 -10.00 -21.37
C ALA A 320 19.37 -10.03 -21.13
N GLU A 321 19.81 -10.62 -20.02
CA GLU A 321 21.22 -10.71 -19.64
C GLU A 321 22.05 -11.53 -20.68
N LEU A 322 21.52 -12.63 -21.18
CA LEU A 322 22.18 -13.46 -22.17
C LEU A 322 22.23 -12.80 -23.55
N THR A 323 21.36 -11.83 -23.84
CA THR A 323 21.30 -11.18 -25.15
C THR A 323 21.87 -9.75 -25.16
N GLY A 324 22.35 -9.22 -24.04
CA GLY A 324 23.00 -7.91 -24.04
C GLY A 324 22.87 -7.11 -22.75
N GLY A 325 22.34 -7.71 -21.67
CA GLY A 325 22.16 -7.09 -20.35
C GLY A 325 20.73 -6.64 -20.08
N ASP A 326 20.46 -6.29 -18.83
CA ASP A 326 19.19 -5.74 -18.38
C ASP A 326 18.83 -4.42 -19.10
N GLY A 327 17.57 -4.05 -19.09
CA GLY A 327 17.09 -2.84 -19.77
C GLY A 327 15.62 -2.53 -19.45
N PRO A 328 15.10 -1.46 -20.05
CA PRO A 328 13.70 -1.09 -19.85
C PRO A 328 12.75 -2.23 -20.17
N ILE A 329 11.80 -2.51 -19.27
CA ILE A 329 10.88 -3.64 -19.44
C ILE A 329 10.08 -3.54 -20.75
N SER A 330 9.66 -2.34 -21.15
CA SER A 330 8.93 -2.11 -22.40
C SER A 330 9.72 -2.50 -23.66
N TYR A 331 11.05 -2.56 -23.57
CA TYR A 331 11.91 -3.00 -24.68
C TYR A 331 11.78 -4.51 -24.92
N PHE A 332 11.29 -5.27 -23.97
CA PHE A 332 11.13 -6.74 -24.05
C PHE A 332 9.67 -7.16 -24.18
N ILE A 333 8.76 -6.48 -23.49
CA ILE A 333 7.34 -6.87 -23.50
C ILE A 333 6.47 -6.00 -24.43
N GLY A 334 7.03 -4.93 -24.99
CA GLY A 334 6.32 -3.95 -25.83
C GLY A 334 5.91 -2.70 -25.04
N ALA A 335 5.66 -1.61 -25.75
CA ALA A 335 5.27 -0.35 -25.14
C ALA A 335 3.79 -0.38 -24.73
N MET A 336 3.52 -0.05 -23.47
CA MET A 336 2.19 -0.17 -22.87
C MET A 336 1.14 0.80 -23.45
N ASP A 337 1.60 1.96 -23.97
CA ASP A 337 0.71 3.07 -24.40
C ASP A 337 0.70 3.35 -25.92
N SER A 338 1.36 2.51 -26.73
CA SER A 338 1.67 2.91 -28.12
C SER A 338 0.79 2.30 -29.20
N GLY A 339 -0.15 1.41 -28.86
CA GLY A 339 -0.89 0.62 -29.85
C GLY A 339 -0.01 -0.33 -30.68
N GLN A 340 1.26 -0.50 -30.27
CA GLN A 340 2.16 -1.49 -30.85
C GLN A 340 1.89 -2.88 -30.24
N PRO A 341 2.19 -3.98 -30.96
CA PRO A 341 2.04 -5.32 -30.42
C PRO A 341 2.82 -5.49 -29.12
N GLN A 342 2.17 -6.07 -28.14
CA GLN A 342 2.81 -6.51 -26.90
C GLN A 342 3.23 -7.98 -27.02
N ILE A 343 4.10 -8.42 -26.11
CA ILE A 343 4.63 -9.79 -26.14
C ILE A 343 3.53 -10.85 -26.20
N HIS A 344 2.44 -10.65 -25.48
CA HIS A 344 1.34 -11.61 -25.43
C HIS A 344 0.57 -11.73 -26.76
N ASP A 345 0.55 -10.69 -27.60
CA ASP A 345 -0.04 -10.73 -28.93
C ASP A 345 0.80 -11.58 -29.90
N LEU A 346 2.07 -11.77 -29.56
CA LEU A 346 3.06 -12.43 -30.40
C LEU A 346 3.33 -13.88 -29.98
N LEU A 347 2.83 -14.33 -28.82
CA LEU A 347 2.96 -15.70 -28.36
C LEU A 347 2.03 -16.63 -29.13
N HIS A 348 2.55 -17.74 -29.61
CA HIS A 348 1.79 -18.72 -30.40
C HIS A 348 1.03 -19.75 -29.57
N HIS A 349 1.08 -19.64 -28.23
CA HIS A 349 0.46 -20.57 -27.29
C HIS A 349 0.80 -22.02 -27.62
N VAL A 350 2.03 -22.41 -27.31
CA VAL A 350 2.47 -23.81 -27.39
C VAL A 350 1.48 -24.66 -26.59
N GLY A 351 0.77 -25.54 -27.27
CA GLY A 351 -0.26 -26.39 -26.65
C GLY A 351 0.33 -27.23 -25.51
N ILE A 352 -0.52 -27.77 -24.64
CA ILE A 352 -0.10 -28.65 -23.54
C ILE A 352 0.86 -29.69 -24.07
N LEU A 353 2.11 -29.67 -23.57
CA LEU A 353 3.14 -30.62 -23.99
C LEU A 353 2.65 -32.04 -23.76
N PRO A 354 2.72 -32.95 -24.75
CA PRO A 354 2.01 -34.24 -24.75
C PRO A 354 2.33 -35.20 -23.60
N ASN A 355 3.37 -34.91 -22.79
CA ASN A 355 3.86 -35.77 -21.71
C ASN A 355 3.99 -35.04 -20.35
N ALA A 356 3.45 -33.85 -20.22
CA ALA A 356 3.52 -33.14 -18.94
C ALA A 356 2.41 -33.66 -18.00
N THR A 357 2.76 -34.05 -16.79
CA THR A 357 1.81 -34.15 -15.67
C THR A 357 1.08 -32.80 -15.59
N GLN A 358 -0.26 -32.80 -15.58
CA GLN A 358 -1.00 -31.54 -15.46
C GLN A 358 -0.48 -30.73 -14.26
N PRO A 359 0.02 -29.52 -14.46
CA PRO A 359 0.55 -28.73 -13.37
C PRO A 359 -0.56 -28.37 -12.39
N GLN A 360 -0.24 -28.41 -11.10
CA GLN A 360 -1.17 -27.93 -10.07
C GLN A 360 -1.27 -26.41 -10.18
N LEU A 361 -2.50 -25.90 -10.30
CA LEU A 361 -2.81 -24.47 -10.44
C LEU A 361 -3.82 -24.04 -9.38
N ASP A 362 -3.65 -22.84 -8.85
CA ASP A 362 -4.72 -22.15 -8.12
C ASP A 362 -5.67 -21.50 -9.15
N ALA A 363 -6.91 -21.92 -9.18
CA ALA A 363 -7.88 -21.50 -10.19
C ALA A 363 -8.22 -19.99 -10.08
N GLU A 364 -8.22 -19.45 -8.87
CA GLU A 364 -8.52 -18.02 -8.64
C GLU A 364 -7.34 -17.15 -9.08
N VAL A 365 -6.11 -17.56 -8.76
CA VAL A 365 -4.89 -16.89 -9.24
C VAL A 365 -4.82 -16.92 -10.77
N LEU A 366 -5.06 -18.09 -11.39
CA LEU A 366 -5.05 -18.20 -12.84
C LEU A 366 -6.13 -17.32 -13.49
N ARG A 367 -7.31 -17.23 -12.90
CA ARG A 367 -8.38 -16.35 -13.40
C ARG A 367 -7.90 -14.89 -13.45
N ILE A 368 -7.26 -14.41 -12.39
CA ILE A 368 -6.79 -13.02 -12.34
C ILE A 368 -5.63 -12.78 -13.29
N LEU A 369 -4.70 -13.75 -13.41
CA LEU A 369 -3.62 -13.65 -14.39
C LEU A 369 -4.13 -13.56 -15.84
N LYS A 370 -5.28 -14.16 -16.14
CA LYS A 370 -5.90 -14.15 -17.48
C LYS A 370 -6.78 -12.93 -17.75
N PHE A 371 -7.54 -12.48 -16.74
CA PHE A 371 -8.60 -11.48 -16.88
C PHE A 371 -8.31 -10.18 -16.11
N ASP A 372 -7.11 -10.04 -15.62
CA ASP A 372 -6.55 -8.89 -14.90
C ASP A 372 -7.14 -8.59 -13.52
N ARG A 373 -6.45 -7.69 -12.83
CA ARG A 373 -6.90 -7.02 -11.61
C ARG A 373 -8.01 -6.02 -11.96
N THR A 374 -8.80 -5.61 -11.00
CA THR A 374 -9.93 -4.68 -11.21
C THR A 374 -9.49 -3.33 -11.76
N ASP A 375 -8.32 -2.84 -11.33
CA ASP A 375 -7.76 -1.58 -11.82
C ASP A 375 -6.40 -1.83 -12.49
N ALA A 376 -6.24 -1.33 -13.72
CA ALA A 376 -4.95 -1.25 -14.37
C ALA A 376 -4.09 -0.21 -13.64
N SER A 377 -2.90 -0.60 -13.19
CA SER A 377 -1.96 0.36 -12.64
C SER A 377 -1.35 1.21 -13.75
N ARG A 378 -0.98 2.46 -13.43
CA ARG A 378 -0.40 3.37 -14.43
C ARG A 378 0.96 2.92 -14.94
N PHE A 379 1.66 2.05 -14.20
CA PHE A 379 3.06 1.74 -14.47
C PHE A 379 3.28 0.41 -15.21
N ASP A 380 2.43 -0.62 -15.07
CA ASP A 380 2.68 -1.96 -15.60
C ASP A 380 1.69 -2.44 -16.68
N GLY A 381 0.74 -1.61 -17.10
CA GLY A 381 -0.31 -2.02 -18.03
C GLY A 381 -1.20 -3.14 -17.46
N ALA A 382 -2.27 -3.47 -18.16
CA ALA A 382 -3.29 -4.39 -17.63
C ALA A 382 -2.93 -5.87 -17.81
N SER A 383 -1.95 -6.24 -18.63
CA SER A 383 -1.85 -7.62 -19.12
C SER A 383 -0.84 -8.47 -18.35
N SER A 384 -1.38 -9.38 -17.56
CA SER A 384 -0.62 -10.50 -16.96
C SER A 384 -0.60 -11.75 -17.86
N GLN A 385 -0.95 -11.65 -19.15
CA GLN A 385 -1.10 -12.82 -20.05
C GLN A 385 0.19 -13.61 -20.25
N LEU A 386 1.34 -12.93 -20.32
CA LEU A 386 2.65 -13.62 -20.32
C LEU A 386 2.86 -14.42 -19.03
N VAL A 387 2.46 -13.84 -17.90
CA VAL A 387 2.56 -14.50 -16.59
C VAL A 387 1.61 -15.69 -16.52
N ALA A 388 0.37 -15.52 -17.01
CA ALA A 388 -0.61 -16.61 -17.11
C ALA A 388 -0.06 -17.77 -17.96
N TYR A 389 0.57 -17.47 -19.08
CA TYR A 389 1.23 -18.43 -19.95
C TYR A 389 2.30 -19.26 -19.22
N PHE A 390 3.20 -18.61 -18.48
CA PHE A 390 4.19 -19.32 -17.67
C PHE A 390 3.56 -20.11 -16.52
N TYR A 391 2.56 -19.54 -15.87
CA TYR A 391 1.89 -20.19 -14.74
C TYR A 391 1.17 -21.47 -15.18
N GLU A 392 0.44 -21.44 -16.31
CA GLU A 392 -0.22 -22.61 -16.88
C GLU A 392 0.77 -23.73 -17.25
N LEU A 393 1.95 -23.34 -17.68
CA LEU A 393 2.94 -24.28 -18.17
C LEU A 393 3.74 -24.93 -17.04
N LEU A 394 4.14 -24.12 -16.05
CA LEU A 394 5.05 -24.51 -14.98
C LEU A 394 4.30 -24.97 -13.72
N GLY A 395 3.08 -24.50 -13.53
CA GLY A 395 2.32 -24.70 -12.30
C GLY A 395 2.99 -24.12 -11.06
N THR A 396 2.39 -24.34 -9.90
CA THR A 396 2.89 -23.82 -8.61
C THR A 396 4.31 -24.34 -8.29
N ALA A 397 4.62 -25.59 -8.64
CA ALA A 397 5.93 -26.19 -8.36
C ALA A 397 7.06 -25.56 -9.22
N GLY A 398 6.83 -25.38 -10.53
CA GLY A 398 7.81 -24.75 -11.42
C GLY A 398 8.02 -23.27 -11.12
N VAL A 399 6.95 -22.56 -10.78
CA VAL A 399 6.99 -21.17 -10.27
C VAL A 399 7.85 -21.10 -9.00
N ALA A 400 7.60 -21.95 -8.01
CA ALA A 400 8.36 -21.97 -6.77
C ALA A 400 9.87 -22.22 -7.00
N GLU A 401 10.23 -23.08 -7.95
CA GLU A 401 11.62 -23.33 -8.32
C GLU A 401 12.27 -22.09 -8.95
N LEU A 402 11.57 -21.36 -9.83
CA LEU A 402 12.08 -20.13 -10.43
C LEU A 402 12.25 -19.01 -9.39
N VAL A 403 11.29 -18.87 -8.45
CA VAL A 403 11.39 -17.92 -7.35
C VAL A 403 12.59 -18.24 -6.45
N ARG A 404 12.81 -19.51 -6.12
CA ARG A 404 13.97 -19.94 -5.36
C ARG A 404 15.28 -19.56 -6.07
N ARG A 405 15.35 -19.74 -7.38
CA ARG A 405 16.51 -19.33 -8.20
C ARG A 405 16.67 -17.80 -8.24
N ALA A 406 15.57 -17.04 -8.23
CA ALA A 406 15.64 -15.58 -8.15
C ALA A 406 16.38 -15.11 -6.89
N SER A 407 16.21 -15.81 -5.76
CA SER A 407 16.92 -15.51 -4.52
C SER A 407 18.43 -15.75 -4.63
N GLU A 408 18.87 -16.72 -5.44
CA GLU A 408 20.29 -16.99 -5.72
C GLU A 408 20.94 -15.85 -6.53
N VAL A 409 20.16 -15.15 -7.37
CA VAL A 409 20.62 -13.98 -8.15
C VAL A 409 21.05 -12.83 -7.22
N GLN A 410 20.40 -12.66 -6.08
CA GLN A 410 20.71 -11.58 -5.13
C GLN A 410 22.05 -11.79 -4.42
N THR A 411 22.55 -13.03 -4.34
CA THR A 411 23.73 -13.40 -3.53
C THR A 411 25.03 -13.57 -4.34
N GLY A 412 24.99 -13.49 -5.70
CA GLY A 412 26.18 -13.71 -6.52
C GLY A 412 25.99 -13.44 -8.01
N LYS A 413 26.92 -13.93 -8.84
CA LYS A 413 26.76 -13.92 -10.31
C LYS A 413 25.88 -15.11 -10.72
N PRO A 414 24.63 -14.88 -11.16
CA PRO A 414 23.73 -15.97 -11.51
C PRO A 414 24.19 -16.69 -12.77
N ASN A 415 24.01 -18.00 -12.81
CA ASN A 415 24.11 -18.74 -14.05
C ASN A 415 22.78 -18.70 -14.82
N TRP A 416 22.59 -17.65 -15.60
CA TRP A 416 21.35 -17.41 -16.34
C TRP A 416 20.93 -18.60 -17.23
N LYS A 417 21.90 -19.32 -17.84
CA LYS A 417 21.58 -20.53 -18.62
C LYS A 417 20.91 -21.60 -17.75
N SER A 418 21.36 -21.78 -16.51
CA SER A 418 20.73 -22.75 -15.61
C SER A 418 19.31 -22.34 -15.18
N HIS A 419 19.02 -21.05 -15.14
CA HIS A 419 17.66 -20.55 -14.85
C HIS A 419 16.70 -20.88 -15.98
N LEU A 420 17.15 -20.78 -17.24
CA LEU A 420 16.34 -21.11 -18.41
C LEU A 420 16.18 -22.63 -18.62
N ALA A 421 17.04 -23.45 -18.03
CA ALA A 421 17.00 -24.91 -18.22
C ALA A 421 15.76 -25.61 -17.64
N VAL A 422 14.96 -24.92 -16.80
CA VAL A 422 13.67 -25.44 -16.29
C VAL A 422 12.51 -25.15 -17.23
N ILE A 423 12.73 -24.30 -18.22
CA ILE A 423 11.71 -23.96 -19.22
C ILE A 423 11.84 -24.92 -20.40
N PRO A 424 10.76 -25.55 -20.86
CA PRO A 424 10.79 -26.38 -22.08
C PRO A 424 11.33 -25.57 -23.26
N CYS A 425 12.15 -26.24 -24.12
CA CYS A 425 12.82 -25.57 -25.23
C CYS A 425 11.85 -24.90 -26.20
N GLU A 426 10.71 -25.53 -26.47
CA GLU A 426 9.67 -25.02 -27.37
C GLU A 426 9.05 -23.71 -26.83
N VAL A 427 8.85 -23.62 -25.50
CA VAL A 427 8.33 -22.43 -24.82
C VAL A 427 9.34 -21.31 -24.83
N LEU A 428 10.59 -21.65 -24.51
CA LEU A 428 11.68 -20.68 -24.53
C LEU A 428 11.88 -20.12 -25.95
N SER A 429 11.76 -20.98 -26.97
CA SER A 429 11.82 -20.60 -28.38
C SER A 429 10.70 -19.65 -28.78
N ASP A 430 9.44 -19.92 -28.36
CA ASP A 430 8.28 -19.07 -28.64
C ASP A 430 8.44 -17.69 -28.00
N VAL A 431 8.81 -17.64 -26.72
CA VAL A 431 9.05 -16.39 -25.99
C VAL A 431 10.22 -15.60 -26.60
N ALA A 432 11.32 -16.26 -26.94
CA ALA A 432 12.48 -15.62 -27.57
C ALA A 432 12.12 -15.03 -28.96
N GLN A 433 11.30 -15.75 -29.74
CA GLN A 433 10.80 -15.28 -31.02
C GLN A 433 9.89 -14.05 -30.89
N ALA A 434 8.99 -14.06 -29.91
CA ALA A 434 8.13 -12.92 -29.61
C ALA A 434 8.96 -11.69 -29.20
N ILE A 435 9.90 -11.84 -28.27
CA ILE A 435 10.79 -10.75 -27.83
C ILE A 435 11.64 -10.22 -29.00
N ALA A 436 12.15 -11.11 -29.89
CA ALA A 436 12.97 -10.70 -31.03
C ALA A 436 12.23 -9.81 -32.02
N GLN A 437 10.89 -9.82 -32.04
CA GLN A 437 10.08 -8.91 -32.85
C GLN A 437 9.95 -7.53 -32.23
N ILE A 438 10.03 -7.44 -30.89
CA ILE A 438 9.96 -6.19 -30.12
C ILE A 438 11.36 -5.59 -29.96
N ALA A 439 12.29 -6.36 -29.41
CA ALA A 439 13.69 -5.95 -29.15
C ALA A 439 14.56 -6.05 -30.42
N VAL A 440 14.19 -5.32 -31.46
CA VAL A 440 14.75 -5.45 -32.81
C VAL A 440 16.29 -5.32 -32.88
N ALA A 441 16.87 -4.48 -31.99
CA ALA A 441 18.33 -4.32 -31.92
C ALA A 441 19.06 -5.56 -31.36
N ARG A 442 18.35 -6.47 -30.72
CA ARG A 442 18.88 -7.74 -30.17
C ARG A 442 18.45 -8.98 -30.95
N LYS A 443 17.68 -8.81 -32.03
CA LYS A 443 17.05 -9.88 -32.79
C LYS A 443 18.01 -11.04 -33.10
N ASP A 444 19.23 -10.72 -33.56
CA ASP A 444 20.20 -11.75 -33.95
C ASP A 444 20.72 -12.56 -32.75
N ARG A 445 20.77 -11.97 -31.58
CA ARG A 445 21.19 -12.65 -30.35
C ARG A 445 20.13 -13.61 -29.81
N PHE A 446 18.86 -13.35 -30.09
CA PHE A 446 17.77 -14.25 -29.72
C PHE A 446 17.75 -15.53 -30.56
N ARG A 447 18.42 -15.57 -31.73
CA ARG A 447 18.47 -16.77 -32.59
C ARG A 447 19.04 -17.99 -31.88
N GLU A 448 19.89 -17.81 -30.86
CA GLU A 448 20.45 -18.93 -30.08
C GLU A 448 19.38 -19.68 -29.27
N PHE A 449 18.20 -19.06 -29.05
CA PHE A 449 17.07 -19.62 -28.28
C PHE A 449 15.91 -20.05 -29.18
N ILE A 450 15.98 -19.76 -30.48
CA ILE A 450 14.93 -20.09 -31.46
C ILE A 450 15.34 -21.38 -32.15
N THR A 451 14.60 -22.47 -31.90
CA THR A 451 14.81 -23.80 -32.49
C THR A 451 13.82 -24.06 -33.61
#